data_3fd989a29aa5ee9c430c3140ca8106ee
#
_entry.id   3fd989a29aa5ee9c430c3140ca8106ee
#
_cell.length_a   1.000
_cell.length_b   1.000
_cell.length_c   1.000
_cell.angle_alpha   90.00
_cell.angle_beta   90.00
_cell.angle_gamma   90.00
#
_symmetry.space_group_name_H-M   'P 1'
#
loop_
_entity.id
_entity.type
_entity.pdbx_description
1 polymer ?
#
loop_
_entity_poly.entity_id
_entity_poly.type
_entity_poly.pdbx_seq_one_letter_code
_entity_poly.pdbx_strand_id
1 'polypeptide(L)'
;MTNQLRPVHRALLSVSDKTGLVEFARSLAARGIELISTGGTAKAIADAGLKVKDVSDLTGFPEMMDGRVKTLHPKVHGGLLAIRGNDEHAEAMKTHGIAPIDLLVVNLYPFEATVERGAPFSDCIENIDIGGPAMIRAASKNHEDVAVVVDVNDYDAVLEDLARHEGSTTLLLRRRLAAKAYARTAAYDAAISNWFAATIQNDAPDYRAFGGRLIQSLRYGENPHQHAAFYALPGRRPGVATARQVQGKELSYNNINDTDAAYECIAEFDPARTAACVIAKHANPCGVAEGPDLITAYQKALACDSTSAFGGIIAMNRKLDAATARAITGIFTEVIIAPDATEEAIAVIAARKTLRLLLAGALPDPREAGLTAKTVAGGLLVQSRDNAVVDDMTLKVVTKRAPTEAELRDLRFAFRVAKHVKSNTIIYAKDSATVGIGAGQMSRVDSARIAARKALDAASELKLAEPLTKGSVVASDAFFPFADGMLACIEAGATAVIQPGGSVRDDEVIKAADEHGIAMVLTGVRHFRH
;
A
#
# COMPACT_ATOMS: atom_id res chain seq x y z
N MET A 1 22.89 30.20 -9.30
CA MET A 1 22.73 29.29 -10.46
C MET A 1 22.14 30.11 -11.59
N THR A 2 22.86 30.26 -12.70
CA THR A 2 22.39 30.99 -13.88
C THR A 2 21.13 30.31 -14.40
N ASN A 3 20.05 31.06 -14.52
CA ASN A 3 18.76 30.60 -15.05
C ASN A 3 18.90 30.44 -16.57
N GLN A 4 19.48 29.32 -17.03
CA GLN A 4 19.75 29.05 -18.43
C GLN A 4 18.43 28.77 -19.14
N LEU A 5 17.93 29.77 -19.89
CA LEU A 5 16.72 29.65 -20.70
C LEU A 5 17.01 28.86 -21.98
N ARG A 6 16.04 28.02 -22.39
CA ARG A 6 16.04 27.34 -23.69
C ARG A 6 14.71 27.59 -24.39
N PRO A 7 14.71 28.20 -25.58
CA PRO A 7 13.50 28.38 -26.34
C PRO A 7 12.94 27.05 -26.82
N VAL A 8 11.63 26.94 -26.89
CA VAL A 8 10.92 25.77 -27.40
C VAL A 8 10.34 26.12 -28.78
N HIS A 9 10.91 25.55 -29.83
CA HIS A 9 10.43 25.72 -31.20
C HIS A 9 9.68 24.50 -31.73
N ARG A 10 9.98 23.30 -31.15
CA ARG A 10 9.41 22.04 -31.62
C ARG A 10 9.11 21.12 -30.44
N ALA A 11 7.87 20.61 -30.44
CA ALA A 11 7.39 19.66 -29.46
C ALA A 11 7.01 18.32 -30.10
N LEU A 12 7.49 17.19 -29.55
CA LEU A 12 7.06 15.84 -29.89
C LEU A 12 6.09 15.33 -28.83
N LEU A 13 4.84 15.06 -29.24
CA LEU A 13 3.78 14.55 -28.36
C LEU A 13 3.41 13.12 -28.75
N SER A 14 3.54 12.18 -27.81
CA SER A 14 3.19 10.78 -28.01
C SER A 14 2.59 10.23 -26.72
N VAL A 15 1.27 10.31 -26.57
CA VAL A 15 0.59 9.97 -25.32
C VAL A 15 -0.43 8.86 -25.50
N SER A 16 -0.44 7.92 -24.58
CA SER A 16 -1.47 6.88 -24.45
C SER A 16 -2.74 7.46 -23.82
N ASP A 17 -2.62 8.06 -22.64
CA ASP A 17 -3.68 8.86 -22.01
C ASP A 17 -3.69 10.28 -22.60
N LYS A 18 -4.82 10.66 -23.19
CA LYS A 18 -5.02 11.93 -23.90
C LYS A 18 -5.66 13.01 -23.03
N THR A 19 -5.76 12.80 -21.73
CA THR A 19 -6.29 13.80 -20.79
C THR A 19 -5.52 15.12 -20.92
N GLY A 20 -6.22 16.24 -21.16
CA GLY A 20 -5.65 17.58 -21.30
C GLY A 20 -4.78 17.81 -22.54
N LEU A 21 -4.61 16.79 -23.42
CA LEU A 21 -3.72 16.86 -24.58
C LEU A 21 -4.08 17.99 -25.54
N VAL A 22 -5.35 18.14 -25.89
CA VAL A 22 -5.79 19.08 -26.92
C VAL A 22 -5.58 20.51 -26.47
N GLU A 23 -5.93 20.84 -25.23
CA GLU A 23 -5.75 22.18 -24.65
C GLU A 23 -4.27 22.55 -24.53
N PHE A 24 -3.44 21.56 -24.12
CA PHE A 24 -2.00 21.72 -24.05
C PHE A 24 -1.40 21.97 -25.44
N ALA A 25 -1.73 21.12 -26.43
CA ALA A 25 -1.29 21.25 -27.82
C ALA A 25 -1.71 22.57 -28.43
N ARG A 26 -2.95 23.05 -28.18
CA ARG A 26 -3.45 24.34 -28.60
C ARG A 26 -2.63 25.50 -28.02
N SER A 27 -2.29 25.39 -26.75
CA SER A 27 -1.47 26.40 -26.05
C SER A 27 -0.05 26.49 -26.60
N LEU A 28 0.53 25.33 -27.00
CA LEU A 28 1.84 25.29 -27.67
C LEU A 28 1.77 25.89 -29.09
N ALA A 29 0.77 25.48 -29.88
CA ALA A 29 0.57 25.96 -31.26
C ALA A 29 0.34 27.46 -31.30
N ALA A 30 -0.42 28.03 -30.36
CA ALA A 30 -0.66 29.46 -30.24
C ALA A 30 0.63 30.29 -30.00
N ARG A 31 1.69 29.63 -29.48
CA ARG A 31 3.03 30.23 -29.31
C ARG A 31 3.96 30.01 -30.51
N GLY A 32 3.45 29.45 -31.62
CA GLY A 32 4.24 29.14 -32.81
C GLY A 32 5.14 27.90 -32.69
N ILE A 33 4.92 27.05 -31.68
CA ILE A 33 5.68 25.80 -31.49
C ILE A 33 5.18 24.78 -32.51
N GLU A 34 6.09 24.22 -33.33
CA GLU A 34 5.79 23.13 -34.26
C GLU A 34 5.43 21.84 -33.48
N LEU A 35 4.27 21.26 -33.79
CA LEU A 35 3.81 20.04 -33.19
C LEU A 35 4.17 18.84 -34.08
N ILE A 36 4.86 17.85 -33.48
CA ILE A 36 5.14 16.55 -34.08
C ILE A 36 4.42 15.49 -33.22
N SER A 37 3.85 14.47 -33.84
CA SER A 37 3.13 13.45 -33.08
C SER A 37 3.09 12.12 -33.81
N THR A 38 2.52 11.12 -33.15
CA THR A 38 2.42 9.74 -33.66
C THR A 38 0.99 9.22 -33.56
N GLY A 39 0.56 8.44 -34.56
CA GLY A 39 -0.65 7.60 -34.54
C GLY A 39 -1.88 8.28 -33.93
N GLY A 40 -2.46 7.67 -32.91
CA GLY A 40 -3.67 8.14 -32.26
C GLY A 40 -3.54 9.50 -31.56
N THR A 41 -2.32 9.92 -31.17
CA THR A 41 -2.07 11.26 -30.63
C THR A 41 -2.11 12.30 -31.74
N ALA A 42 -1.46 12.03 -32.87
CA ALA A 42 -1.50 12.91 -34.04
C ALA A 42 -2.95 13.11 -34.54
N LYS A 43 -3.72 12.02 -34.63
CA LYS A 43 -5.13 12.07 -35.01
C LYS A 43 -5.94 12.96 -34.05
N ALA A 44 -5.81 12.79 -32.74
CA ALA A 44 -6.54 13.60 -31.75
C ALA A 44 -6.23 15.10 -31.87
N ILE A 45 -4.97 15.46 -32.15
CA ILE A 45 -4.54 16.86 -32.37
C ILE A 45 -5.10 17.39 -33.66
N ALA A 46 -5.06 16.62 -34.75
CA ALA A 46 -5.59 17.02 -36.08
C ALA A 46 -7.13 17.16 -36.07
N ASP A 47 -7.85 16.24 -35.42
CA ASP A 47 -9.31 16.29 -35.27
C ASP A 47 -9.76 17.54 -34.47
N ALA A 48 -8.89 18.08 -33.62
CA ALA A 48 -9.11 19.36 -32.92
C ALA A 48 -8.79 20.60 -33.77
N GLY A 49 -8.49 20.42 -35.07
CA GLY A 49 -8.20 21.50 -36.03
C GLY A 49 -6.79 22.10 -35.91
N LEU A 50 -5.86 21.42 -35.21
CA LEU A 50 -4.49 21.89 -35.04
C LEU A 50 -3.57 21.28 -36.10
N LYS A 51 -2.63 22.07 -36.60
CA LYS A 51 -1.61 21.59 -37.53
C LYS A 51 -0.61 20.73 -36.75
N VAL A 52 -0.44 19.49 -37.15
CA VAL A 52 0.51 18.55 -36.56
C VAL A 52 1.21 17.77 -37.68
N LYS A 53 2.51 17.52 -37.49
CA LYS A 53 3.34 16.73 -38.41
C LYS A 53 3.46 15.31 -37.88
N ASP A 54 3.25 14.32 -38.74
CA ASP A 54 3.49 12.93 -38.32
C ASP A 54 4.99 12.62 -38.18
N VAL A 55 5.36 11.73 -37.25
CA VAL A 55 6.75 11.31 -37.10
C VAL A 55 7.29 10.63 -38.36
N SER A 56 6.46 9.93 -39.13
CA SER A 56 6.85 9.35 -40.41
C SER A 56 7.31 10.40 -41.42
N ASP A 57 6.70 11.58 -41.42
CA ASP A 57 7.14 12.71 -42.26
C ASP A 57 8.46 13.29 -41.78
N LEU A 58 8.73 13.27 -40.46
CA LEU A 58 10.01 13.72 -39.89
C LEU A 58 11.15 12.77 -40.25
N THR A 59 10.88 11.46 -40.08
CA THR A 59 11.89 10.43 -40.29
C THR A 59 12.10 10.10 -41.77
N GLY A 60 11.08 10.27 -42.58
CA GLY A 60 11.02 9.75 -43.97
C GLY A 60 10.89 8.23 -43.98
N PHE A 61 10.44 7.62 -42.89
CA PHE A 61 10.35 6.17 -42.73
C PHE A 61 8.94 5.76 -42.28
N PRO A 62 8.30 4.78 -42.93
CA PRO A 62 6.96 4.37 -42.56
C PRO A 62 6.93 3.69 -41.20
N GLU A 63 5.76 3.72 -40.55
CA GLU A 63 5.48 2.88 -39.39
C GLU A 63 5.48 1.39 -39.82
N MET A 64 6.16 0.55 -39.05
CA MET A 64 6.33 -0.86 -39.38
C MET A 64 6.09 -1.75 -38.15
N MET A 65 5.86 -3.05 -38.40
CA MET A 65 5.72 -4.07 -37.34
C MET A 65 4.64 -3.68 -36.34
N ASP A 66 3.46 -3.30 -36.85
CA ASP A 66 2.30 -2.89 -36.06
C ASP A 66 2.60 -1.72 -35.08
N GLY A 67 3.51 -0.82 -35.50
CA GLY A 67 3.90 0.36 -34.70
C GLY A 67 5.03 0.14 -33.71
N ARG A 68 5.59 -1.06 -33.63
CA ARG A 68 6.71 -1.36 -32.73
C ARG A 68 7.99 -0.58 -33.09
N VAL A 69 8.17 -0.23 -34.38
CA VAL A 69 9.28 0.59 -34.87
C VAL A 69 8.73 1.88 -35.50
N LYS A 70 8.58 2.90 -34.68
CA LYS A 70 7.97 4.17 -35.06
C LYS A 70 8.84 5.36 -34.71
N THR A 71 9.19 5.46 -33.43
CA THR A 71 10.01 6.54 -32.87
C THR A 71 11.48 6.14 -32.67
N LEU A 72 11.81 4.86 -32.81
CA LEU A 72 13.18 4.34 -32.70
C LEU A 72 13.98 4.65 -33.97
N HIS A 73 14.25 5.94 -34.20
CA HIS A 73 14.90 6.40 -35.42
C HIS A 73 15.97 7.46 -35.09
N PRO A 74 17.14 7.48 -35.79
CA PRO A 74 18.19 8.46 -35.56
C PRO A 74 17.76 9.92 -35.62
N LYS A 75 16.81 10.28 -36.49
CA LYS A 75 16.29 11.65 -36.57
C LYS A 75 15.50 12.06 -35.34
N VAL A 76 14.78 11.13 -34.68
CA VAL A 76 14.06 11.39 -33.42
C VAL A 76 15.06 11.49 -32.28
N HIS A 77 15.88 10.45 -32.10
CA HIS A 77 16.82 10.39 -30.98
C HIS A 77 17.96 11.41 -31.11
N GLY A 78 18.44 11.69 -32.31
CA GLY A 78 19.39 12.77 -32.56
C GLY A 78 18.80 14.15 -32.22
N GLY A 79 17.51 14.37 -32.56
CA GLY A 79 16.80 15.59 -32.20
C GLY A 79 16.68 15.80 -30.68
N LEU A 80 16.57 14.72 -29.90
CA LEU A 80 16.51 14.74 -28.44
C LEU A 80 17.89 14.78 -27.77
N LEU A 81 18.90 14.07 -28.31
CA LEU A 81 20.18 13.86 -27.65
C LEU A 81 21.28 14.87 -28.02
N ALA A 82 21.14 15.57 -29.15
CA ALA A 82 22.16 16.50 -29.58
C ALA A 82 22.30 17.67 -28.59
N ILE A 83 23.52 17.89 -28.11
CA ILE A 83 23.88 19.02 -27.24
C ILE A 83 23.95 20.28 -28.11
N ARG A 84 23.10 21.28 -27.83
CA ARG A 84 22.92 22.44 -28.66
C ARG A 84 24.14 23.37 -28.74
N GLY A 85 25.00 23.32 -27.72
CA GLY A 85 26.25 24.09 -27.67
C GLY A 85 27.50 23.34 -28.16
N ASN A 86 27.35 22.19 -28.82
CA ASN A 86 28.45 21.40 -29.35
C ASN A 86 28.47 21.48 -30.87
N ASP A 87 29.57 22.04 -31.44
CA ASP A 87 29.72 22.28 -32.89
C ASP A 87 29.71 20.98 -33.71
N GLU A 88 30.31 19.90 -33.19
CA GLU A 88 30.31 18.59 -33.86
C GLU A 88 28.88 18.01 -33.94
N HIS A 89 28.08 18.18 -32.88
CA HIS A 89 26.69 17.77 -32.90
C HIS A 89 25.85 18.62 -33.86
N ALA A 90 26.10 19.92 -33.90
CA ALA A 90 25.42 20.82 -34.83
C ALA A 90 25.71 20.45 -36.28
N GLU A 91 26.97 20.18 -36.64
CA GLU A 91 27.35 19.74 -37.98
C GLU A 91 26.75 18.36 -38.34
N ALA A 92 26.77 17.41 -37.42
CA ALA A 92 26.13 16.09 -37.60
C ALA A 92 24.61 16.24 -37.85
N MET A 93 23.93 17.09 -37.07
CA MET A 93 22.50 17.37 -37.26
C MET A 93 22.23 17.94 -38.67
N LYS A 94 23.04 18.90 -39.10
CA LYS A 94 22.94 19.50 -40.42
C LYS A 94 23.17 18.48 -41.53
N THR A 95 24.25 17.72 -41.44
CA THR A 95 24.65 16.72 -42.43
C THR A 95 23.57 15.63 -42.60
N HIS A 96 22.93 15.20 -41.52
CA HIS A 96 21.92 14.14 -41.55
C HIS A 96 20.48 14.65 -41.56
N GLY A 97 20.25 15.94 -41.68
CA GLY A 97 18.92 16.55 -41.71
C GLY A 97 18.12 16.29 -40.45
N ILE A 98 18.79 16.32 -39.28
CA ILE A 98 18.19 16.13 -37.96
C ILE A 98 17.75 17.47 -37.41
N ALA A 99 16.47 17.63 -37.16
CA ALA A 99 15.91 18.85 -36.58
C ALA A 99 15.84 18.68 -35.02
N PRO A 100 16.14 19.76 -34.26
CA PRO A 100 16.05 19.69 -32.79
C PRO A 100 14.62 19.47 -32.31
N ILE A 101 14.46 18.73 -31.23
CA ILE A 101 13.22 18.58 -30.47
C ILE A 101 13.47 19.17 -29.09
N ASP A 102 12.71 20.20 -28.71
CA ASP A 102 12.98 21.01 -27.51
C ASP A 102 12.06 20.62 -26.34
N LEU A 103 10.89 20.03 -26.67
CA LEU A 103 9.92 19.53 -25.70
C LEU A 103 9.47 18.14 -26.13
N LEU A 104 9.55 17.18 -25.21
CA LEU A 104 9.01 15.84 -25.35
C LEU A 104 7.86 15.64 -24.36
N VAL A 105 6.71 15.17 -24.84
CA VAL A 105 5.54 14.82 -24.03
C VAL A 105 5.18 13.38 -24.30
N VAL A 106 5.43 12.50 -23.33
CA VAL A 106 5.19 11.06 -23.47
C VAL A 106 4.67 10.50 -22.16
N ASN A 107 3.46 9.94 -22.17
CA ASN A 107 3.04 9.01 -21.13
C ASN A 107 3.05 7.59 -21.69
N LEU A 108 3.43 6.62 -20.85
CA LEU A 108 3.68 5.24 -21.26
C LEU A 108 2.37 4.48 -21.47
N TYR A 109 2.44 3.37 -22.20
CA TYR A 109 1.33 2.42 -22.30
C TYR A 109 0.92 1.92 -20.91
N PRO A 110 -0.39 1.63 -20.70
CA PRO A 110 -0.93 1.32 -19.37
C PRO A 110 -0.67 -0.14 -18.97
N PHE A 111 0.60 -0.55 -18.91
CA PHE A 111 1.01 -1.92 -18.55
C PHE A 111 0.44 -2.34 -17.19
N GLU A 112 0.63 -1.49 -16.17
CA GLU A 112 0.17 -1.78 -14.81
C GLU A 112 -1.35 -2.01 -14.79
N ALA A 113 -2.13 -1.15 -15.47
CA ALA A 113 -3.58 -1.29 -15.55
C ALA A 113 -4.02 -2.52 -16.37
N THR A 114 -3.20 -2.95 -17.35
CA THR A 114 -3.45 -4.16 -18.13
C THR A 114 -3.28 -5.41 -17.30
N VAL A 115 -2.21 -5.48 -16.50
CA VAL A 115 -1.99 -6.56 -15.52
C VAL A 115 -3.11 -6.59 -14.48
N GLU A 116 -3.48 -5.44 -13.91
CA GLU A 116 -4.53 -5.32 -12.90
C GLU A 116 -5.93 -5.80 -13.36
N ARG A 117 -6.21 -5.71 -14.67
CA ARG A 117 -7.45 -6.26 -15.24
C ARG A 117 -7.41 -7.78 -15.42
N GLY A 118 -6.30 -8.42 -15.10
CA GLY A 118 -6.10 -9.86 -15.35
C GLY A 118 -6.07 -10.22 -16.83
N ALA A 119 -5.53 -9.33 -17.69
CA ALA A 119 -5.43 -9.56 -19.11
C ALA A 119 -4.54 -10.78 -19.43
N PRO A 120 -4.74 -11.47 -20.58
CA PRO A 120 -3.89 -12.55 -21.04
C PRO A 120 -2.42 -12.13 -21.12
N PHE A 121 -1.51 -13.10 -20.97
CA PHE A 121 -0.06 -12.86 -21.00
C PHE A 121 0.37 -12.10 -22.28
N SER A 122 -0.15 -12.50 -23.46
CA SER A 122 0.13 -11.83 -24.73
C SER A 122 -0.23 -10.36 -24.73
N ASP A 123 -1.38 -10.01 -24.14
CA ASP A 123 -1.87 -8.64 -24.09
C ASP A 123 -1.02 -7.78 -23.13
N CYS A 124 -0.55 -8.37 -22.02
CA CYS A 124 0.40 -7.72 -21.14
C CYS A 124 1.72 -7.43 -21.87
N ILE A 125 2.25 -8.38 -22.66
CA ILE A 125 3.46 -8.19 -23.46
C ILE A 125 3.28 -7.06 -24.49
N GLU A 126 2.16 -7.02 -25.20
CA GLU A 126 1.89 -5.97 -26.21
C GLU A 126 1.72 -4.57 -25.58
N ASN A 127 1.41 -4.50 -24.27
CA ASN A 127 1.34 -3.25 -23.54
C ASN A 127 2.67 -2.83 -22.88
N ILE A 128 3.80 -3.49 -23.18
CA ILE A 128 5.13 -3.04 -22.81
C ILE A 128 5.60 -1.99 -23.82
N ASP A 129 5.69 -0.75 -23.38
CA ASP A 129 6.16 0.36 -24.21
C ASP A 129 7.68 0.34 -24.35
N ILE A 130 8.17 0.33 -25.58
CA ILE A 130 9.61 0.35 -25.90
C ILE A 130 10.05 1.75 -26.32
N GLY A 131 9.31 2.37 -27.24
CA GLY A 131 9.66 3.67 -27.82
C GLY A 131 9.54 4.82 -26.82
N GLY A 132 8.51 4.79 -25.97
CA GLY A 132 8.28 5.79 -24.94
C GLY A 132 9.44 5.90 -23.94
N PRO A 133 9.84 4.82 -23.25
CA PRO A 133 10.99 4.83 -22.35
C PRO A 133 12.29 5.25 -23.03
N ALA A 134 12.53 4.83 -24.28
CA ALA A 134 13.73 5.21 -25.03
C ALA A 134 13.79 6.74 -25.26
N MET A 135 12.69 7.35 -25.72
CA MET A 135 12.60 8.80 -25.90
C MET A 135 12.71 9.57 -24.58
N ILE A 136 12.00 9.11 -23.54
CA ILE A 136 12.03 9.71 -22.20
C ILE A 136 13.45 9.74 -21.67
N ARG A 137 14.17 8.64 -21.73
CA ARG A 137 15.56 8.54 -21.26
C ARG A 137 16.52 9.43 -22.07
N ALA A 138 16.32 9.51 -23.41
CA ALA A 138 17.10 10.39 -24.28
C ALA A 138 16.92 11.87 -23.92
N ALA A 139 15.68 12.33 -23.83
CA ALA A 139 15.36 13.71 -23.45
C ALA A 139 15.83 14.05 -22.02
N SER A 140 15.61 13.13 -21.06
CA SER A 140 16.04 13.33 -19.67
C SER A 140 17.56 13.44 -19.53
N LYS A 141 18.32 12.65 -20.30
CA LYS A 141 19.79 12.74 -20.33
C LYS A 141 20.23 14.12 -20.83
N ASN A 142 19.55 14.66 -21.83
CA ASN A 142 19.84 15.96 -22.43
C ASN A 142 18.99 17.10 -21.84
N HIS A 143 18.65 17.04 -20.54
CA HIS A 143 17.80 18.01 -19.85
C HIS A 143 18.34 19.45 -19.86
N GLU A 144 19.59 19.66 -20.17
CA GLU A 144 20.12 21.02 -20.35
C GLU A 144 19.53 21.72 -21.58
N ASP A 145 19.09 20.95 -22.57
CA ASP A 145 18.55 21.47 -23.83
C ASP A 145 17.08 21.08 -24.07
N VAL A 146 16.57 20.00 -23.47
CA VAL A 146 15.25 19.42 -23.72
C VAL A 146 14.40 19.34 -22.45
N ALA A 147 13.16 19.79 -22.53
CA ALA A 147 12.15 19.54 -21.51
C ALA A 147 11.44 18.21 -21.79
N VAL A 148 11.20 17.39 -20.75
CA VAL A 148 10.51 16.09 -20.88
C VAL A 148 9.34 15.99 -19.91
N VAL A 149 8.14 15.79 -20.41
CA VAL A 149 6.90 15.69 -19.65
C VAL A 149 6.36 14.27 -19.74
N VAL A 150 6.13 13.64 -18.58
CA VAL A 150 5.62 12.25 -18.48
C VAL A 150 4.28 12.15 -17.76
N ASP A 151 3.73 13.28 -17.32
CA ASP A 151 2.52 13.36 -16.50
C ASP A 151 1.73 14.60 -16.85
N VAL A 152 0.42 14.46 -17.03
CA VAL A 152 -0.51 15.56 -17.33
C VAL A 152 -0.47 16.69 -16.28
N ASN A 153 -0.20 16.34 -15.03
CA ASN A 153 -0.10 17.32 -13.93
C ASN A 153 1.06 18.32 -14.07
N ASP A 154 1.98 18.08 -15.01
CA ASP A 154 3.08 19.02 -15.31
C ASP A 154 2.77 19.98 -16.46
N TYR A 155 1.64 19.83 -17.17
CA TYR A 155 1.29 20.69 -18.31
C TYR A 155 1.22 22.16 -17.93
N ASP A 156 0.51 22.48 -16.84
CA ASP A 156 0.36 23.86 -16.38
C ASP A 156 1.70 24.48 -16.00
N ALA A 157 2.58 23.72 -15.32
CA ALA A 157 3.90 24.22 -14.95
C ALA A 157 4.78 24.55 -16.18
N VAL A 158 4.67 23.74 -17.25
CA VAL A 158 5.37 24.03 -18.52
C VAL A 158 4.78 25.26 -19.19
N LEU A 159 3.46 25.38 -19.27
CA LEU A 159 2.79 26.54 -19.89
C LEU A 159 3.07 27.84 -19.15
N GLU A 160 3.13 27.80 -17.81
CA GLU A 160 3.51 28.95 -16.98
C GLU A 160 4.97 29.37 -17.22
N ASP A 161 5.88 28.40 -17.30
CA ASP A 161 7.30 28.71 -17.55
C ASP A 161 7.51 29.33 -18.94
N LEU A 162 6.86 28.76 -19.98
CA LEU A 162 6.86 29.32 -21.33
C LEU A 162 6.24 30.73 -21.38
N ALA A 163 5.20 30.99 -20.62
CA ALA A 163 4.57 32.33 -20.57
C ALA A 163 5.47 33.35 -19.87
N ARG A 164 6.14 32.99 -18.79
CA ARG A 164 7.03 33.88 -18.03
C ARG A 164 8.34 34.17 -18.71
N HIS A 165 8.78 33.30 -19.63
CA HIS A 165 10.11 33.37 -20.25
C HIS A 165 10.05 33.40 -21.78
N GLU A 166 9.04 34.06 -22.34
CA GLU A 166 8.92 34.38 -23.80
C GLU A 166 9.10 33.10 -24.67
N GLY A 167 8.42 32.01 -24.32
CA GLY A 167 8.48 30.76 -25.07
C GLY A 167 9.69 29.87 -24.72
N SER A 168 10.40 30.18 -23.63
CA SER A 168 11.55 29.41 -23.18
C SER A 168 11.25 28.63 -21.88
N THR A 169 11.97 27.54 -21.65
CA THR A 169 11.96 26.80 -20.38
C THR A 169 13.20 27.08 -19.56
N THR A 170 13.04 27.10 -18.23
CA THR A 170 14.15 27.27 -17.29
C THR A 170 14.89 25.95 -17.05
N LEU A 171 16.18 26.01 -16.76
CA LEU A 171 16.96 24.82 -16.40
C LEU A 171 16.41 24.12 -15.13
N LEU A 172 15.88 24.90 -14.18
CA LEU A 172 15.26 24.35 -12.97
C LEU A 172 14.05 23.48 -13.30
N LEU A 173 13.16 23.95 -14.17
CA LEU A 173 12.01 23.17 -14.63
C LEU A 173 12.47 21.90 -15.34
N ARG A 174 13.40 22.01 -16.31
CA ARG A 174 13.90 20.86 -17.08
C ARG A 174 14.53 19.80 -16.18
N ARG A 175 15.32 20.18 -15.17
CA ARG A 175 15.90 19.26 -14.18
C ARG A 175 14.84 18.56 -13.35
N ARG A 176 13.82 19.29 -12.88
CA ARG A 176 12.70 18.69 -12.14
C ARG A 176 11.94 17.67 -12.98
N LEU A 177 11.64 18.02 -14.22
CA LEU A 177 10.95 17.14 -15.16
C LEU A 177 11.79 15.90 -15.49
N ALA A 178 13.09 16.05 -15.73
CA ALA A 178 14.00 14.92 -16.01
C ALA A 178 14.12 13.96 -14.81
N ALA A 179 14.18 14.48 -13.59
CA ALA A 179 14.18 13.64 -12.38
C ALA A 179 12.88 12.83 -12.28
N LYS A 180 11.71 13.47 -12.52
CA LYS A 180 10.41 12.79 -12.54
C LYS A 180 10.34 11.74 -13.66
N ALA A 181 10.87 12.05 -14.83
CA ALA A 181 10.87 11.16 -15.98
C ALA A 181 11.70 9.88 -15.74
N TYR A 182 12.89 10.00 -15.16
CA TYR A 182 13.67 8.83 -14.73
C TYR A 182 12.96 8.01 -13.65
N ALA A 183 12.34 8.68 -12.68
CA ALA A 183 11.57 7.98 -11.64
C ALA A 183 10.37 7.21 -12.25
N ARG A 184 9.68 7.79 -13.27
CA ARG A 184 8.57 7.11 -13.97
C ARG A 184 9.04 5.88 -14.74
N THR A 185 10.14 5.98 -15.50
CA THR A 185 10.67 4.81 -16.24
C THR A 185 11.14 3.73 -15.28
N ALA A 186 11.82 4.09 -14.18
CA ALA A 186 12.23 3.12 -13.16
C ALA A 186 11.04 2.39 -12.51
N ALA A 187 9.95 3.12 -12.18
CA ALA A 187 8.74 2.51 -11.62
C ALA A 187 8.03 1.59 -12.64
N TYR A 188 8.03 1.99 -13.92
CA TYR A 188 7.48 1.19 -15.00
C TYR A 188 8.23 -0.12 -15.19
N ASP A 189 9.57 -0.08 -15.28
CA ASP A 189 10.41 -1.26 -15.41
C ASP A 189 10.34 -2.15 -14.17
N ALA A 190 10.19 -1.57 -12.97
CA ALA A 190 9.96 -2.32 -11.74
C ALA A 190 8.65 -3.11 -11.79
N ALA A 191 7.56 -2.51 -12.30
CA ALA A 191 6.28 -3.21 -12.46
C ALA A 191 6.41 -4.38 -13.43
N ILE A 192 7.06 -4.18 -14.58
CA ILE A 192 7.28 -5.21 -15.60
C ILE A 192 8.13 -6.36 -15.01
N SER A 193 9.28 -6.04 -14.39
CA SER A 193 10.19 -7.07 -13.86
C SER A 193 9.56 -7.89 -12.75
N ASN A 194 8.77 -7.28 -11.86
CA ASN A 194 8.06 -8.00 -10.81
C ASN A 194 6.95 -8.88 -11.37
N TRP A 195 6.22 -8.41 -12.39
CA TRP A 195 5.20 -9.22 -13.08
C TRP A 195 5.83 -10.44 -13.77
N PHE A 196 6.96 -10.27 -14.48
CA PHE A 196 7.68 -11.39 -15.08
C PHE A 196 8.13 -12.41 -14.02
N ALA A 197 8.78 -11.93 -12.94
CA ALA A 197 9.22 -12.80 -11.85
C ALA A 197 8.07 -13.63 -11.27
N ALA A 198 6.91 -13.02 -11.03
CA ALA A 198 5.72 -13.71 -10.56
C ALA A 198 5.19 -14.73 -11.58
N THR A 199 5.16 -14.37 -12.87
CA THR A 199 4.68 -15.26 -13.95
C THR A 199 5.51 -16.53 -14.10
N ILE A 200 6.83 -16.43 -13.93
CA ILE A 200 7.75 -17.57 -13.99
C ILE A 200 8.02 -18.22 -12.61
N GLN A 201 7.30 -17.79 -11.58
CA GLN A 201 7.44 -18.30 -10.21
C GLN A 201 8.88 -18.17 -9.65
N ASN A 202 9.57 -17.07 -9.97
CA ASN A 202 10.89 -16.76 -9.43
C ASN A 202 10.76 -15.84 -8.21
N ASP A 203 10.82 -16.43 -7.03
CA ASP A 203 10.67 -15.69 -5.76
C ASP A 203 11.91 -14.85 -5.40
N ALA A 204 13.09 -15.21 -5.92
CA ALA A 204 14.37 -14.55 -5.62
C ALA A 204 15.15 -14.19 -6.91
N PRO A 205 14.65 -13.25 -7.74
CA PRO A 205 15.36 -12.81 -8.94
C PRO A 205 16.64 -12.05 -8.57
N ASP A 206 17.65 -12.09 -9.47
CA ASP A 206 18.96 -11.43 -9.26
C ASP A 206 18.84 -9.93 -8.99
N TYR A 207 17.83 -9.27 -9.55
CA TYR A 207 17.53 -7.87 -9.33
C TYR A 207 16.07 -7.68 -8.90
N ARG A 208 15.84 -6.91 -7.84
CA ARG A 208 14.50 -6.58 -7.34
C ARG A 208 14.36 -5.07 -7.20
N ALA A 209 13.28 -4.51 -7.74
CA ALA A 209 12.95 -3.11 -7.60
C ALA A 209 11.48 -2.93 -7.18
N PHE A 210 11.20 -1.85 -6.44
CA PHE A 210 9.86 -1.42 -6.11
C PHE A 210 9.67 0.00 -6.63
N GLY A 211 8.59 0.24 -7.37
CA GLY A 211 8.23 1.55 -7.90
C GLY A 211 6.84 1.95 -7.42
N GLY A 212 6.69 3.20 -7.02
CA GLY A 212 5.42 3.71 -6.53
C GLY A 212 5.12 5.12 -7.03
N ARG A 213 3.82 5.44 -7.12
CA ARG A 213 3.34 6.78 -7.47
C ARG A 213 3.03 7.55 -6.19
N LEU A 214 3.54 8.78 -6.06
CA LEU A 214 3.27 9.66 -4.92
C LEU A 214 1.75 9.89 -4.77
N ILE A 215 1.23 9.58 -3.58
CA ILE A 215 -0.13 9.91 -3.14
C ILE A 215 -0.12 11.23 -2.38
N GLN A 216 0.79 11.34 -1.39
CA GLN A 216 0.80 12.47 -0.47
C GLN A 216 2.23 12.75 0.04
N SER A 217 2.65 14.00 0.04
CA SER A 217 3.79 14.46 0.84
C SER A 217 3.33 14.61 2.28
N LEU A 218 4.00 13.96 3.22
CA LEU A 218 3.61 13.97 4.61
C LEU A 218 4.31 15.12 5.35
N ARG A 219 3.65 15.66 6.36
CA ARG A 219 4.18 16.77 7.15
C ARG A 219 5.54 16.44 7.79
N TYR A 220 5.69 15.19 8.26
CA TYR A 220 6.91 14.61 8.80
C TYR A 220 6.76 13.08 8.84
N GLY A 221 7.82 12.35 9.13
CA GLY A 221 7.82 10.90 9.27
C GLY A 221 7.22 10.43 10.59
N GLU A 222 7.74 9.32 11.11
CA GLU A 222 7.38 8.82 12.43
C GLU A 222 7.69 9.87 13.52
N ASN A 223 8.77 10.62 13.31
CA ASN A 223 9.21 11.71 14.19
C ASN A 223 9.28 13.05 13.44
N PRO A 224 9.11 14.20 14.13
CA PRO A 224 9.02 15.52 13.51
C PRO A 224 10.23 15.95 12.68
N HIS A 225 11.42 15.42 12.96
CA HIS A 225 12.65 15.73 12.21
C HIS A 225 12.85 14.92 10.93
N GLN A 226 11.99 13.94 10.67
CA GLN A 226 12.08 13.04 9.50
C GLN A 226 11.20 13.56 8.35
N HIS A 227 11.73 13.53 7.13
CA HIS A 227 10.92 13.73 5.93
C HIS A 227 10.21 12.44 5.56
N ALA A 228 8.98 12.55 5.07
CA ALA A 228 8.20 11.40 4.64
C ALA A 228 7.25 11.72 3.48
N ALA A 229 6.91 10.66 2.74
CA ALA A 229 5.92 10.71 1.69
C ALA A 229 5.23 9.34 1.58
N PHE A 230 4.00 9.33 1.11
CA PHE A 230 3.18 8.15 0.91
C PHE A 230 3.05 7.85 -0.58
N TYR A 231 3.35 6.63 -0.98
CA TYR A 231 3.32 6.18 -2.37
C TYR A 231 2.35 5.01 -2.55
N ALA A 232 1.56 5.04 -3.63
CA ALA A 232 0.82 3.88 -4.11
C ALA A 232 1.75 2.94 -4.85
N LEU A 233 1.70 1.66 -4.54
CA LEU A 233 2.30 0.58 -5.33
C LEU A 233 1.31 0.11 -6.41
N PRO A 234 1.78 -0.53 -7.51
CA PRO A 234 0.90 -1.23 -8.43
C PRO A 234 0.05 -2.29 -7.71
N GLY A 235 -1.19 -2.44 -8.16
CA GLY A 235 -2.18 -3.33 -7.55
C GLY A 235 -3.34 -2.57 -6.92
N ARG A 236 -4.45 -3.28 -6.70
CA ARG A 236 -5.70 -2.70 -6.18
C ARG A 236 -6.13 -3.32 -4.86
N ARG A 237 -5.17 -3.82 -4.05
CA ARG A 237 -5.53 -4.33 -2.73
C ARG A 237 -6.23 -3.23 -1.92
N PRO A 238 -7.49 -3.46 -1.48
CA PRO A 238 -8.19 -2.47 -0.66
C PRO A 238 -7.42 -2.21 0.64
N GLY A 239 -7.32 -0.94 1.03
CA GLY A 239 -6.59 -0.55 2.23
C GLY A 239 -6.41 0.95 2.32
N VAL A 240 -5.55 1.40 3.22
CA VAL A 240 -5.31 2.82 3.47
C VAL A 240 -4.84 3.58 2.21
N ALA A 241 -4.09 2.92 1.32
CA ALA A 241 -3.59 3.53 0.09
C ALA A 241 -4.66 3.74 -1.00
N THR A 242 -5.74 2.98 -0.95
CA THR A 242 -6.86 3.04 -1.91
C THR A 242 -8.13 3.65 -1.32
N ALA A 243 -8.15 3.86 0.00
CA ALA A 243 -9.30 4.40 0.69
C ALA A 243 -9.58 5.86 0.31
N ARG A 244 -10.84 6.19 0.18
CA ARG A 244 -11.31 7.58 0.05
C ARG A 244 -11.43 8.21 1.44
N GLN A 245 -10.65 9.23 1.72
CA GLN A 245 -10.85 10.02 2.93
C GLN A 245 -12.07 10.93 2.76
N VAL A 246 -13.08 10.72 3.59
CA VAL A 246 -14.36 11.46 3.53
C VAL A 246 -14.29 12.74 4.35
N GLN A 247 -13.54 12.71 5.44
CA GLN A 247 -13.40 13.85 6.34
C GLN A 247 -12.12 13.80 7.16
N GLY A 248 -11.85 14.91 7.85
CA GLY A 248 -10.75 15.09 8.78
C GLY A 248 -9.52 15.74 8.14
N LYS A 249 -8.49 15.95 8.95
CA LYS A 249 -7.19 16.46 8.49
C LYS A 249 -6.46 15.38 7.68
N GLU A 250 -5.44 15.80 6.94
CA GLU A 250 -4.52 14.86 6.27
C GLU A 250 -3.98 13.80 7.25
N LEU A 251 -3.77 12.61 6.71
CA LEU A 251 -3.18 11.51 7.47
C LEU A 251 -1.70 11.81 7.76
N SER A 252 -1.25 11.51 8.97
CA SER A 252 0.16 11.47 9.31
C SER A 252 0.78 10.11 8.95
N TYR A 253 2.11 10.02 8.96
CA TYR A 253 2.84 8.76 8.83
C TYR A 253 2.29 7.69 9.80
N ASN A 254 2.17 8.05 11.09
CA ASN A 254 1.67 7.14 12.12
C ASN A 254 0.21 6.75 11.90
N ASN A 255 -0.65 7.69 11.45
CA ASN A 255 -2.04 7.34 11.10
C ASN A 255 -2.09 6.29 9.98
N ILE A 256 -1.27 6.45 8.93
CA ILE A 256 -1.23 5.50 7.79
C ILE A 256 -0.77 4.12 8.28
N ASN A 257 0.34 4.06 9.02
CA ASN A 257 0.90 2.82 9.54
C ASN A 257 -0.06 2.08 10.47
N ASP A 258 -0.68 2.79 11.40
CA ASP A 258 -1.59 2.19 12.37
C ASP A 258 -2.92 1.78 11.73
N THR A 259 -3.40 2.57 10.74
CA THR A 259 -4.62 2.24 9.99
C THR A 259 -4.43 1.00 9.12
N ASP A 260 -3.28 0.86 8.46
CA ASP A 260 -2.94 -0.34 7.69
C ASP A 260 -2.95 -1.59 8.58
N ALA A 261 -2.27 -1.52 9.74
CA ALA A 261 -2.25 -2.63 10.69
C ALA A 261 -3.65 -3.01 11.20
N ALA A 262 -4.51 -2.04 11.48
CA ALA A 262 -5.87 -2.28 11.93
C ALA A 262 -6.72 -2.89 10.81
N TYR A 263 -6.56 -2.41 9.56
CA TYR A 263 -7.38 -2.86 8.44
C TYR A 263 -6.98 -4.24 7.93
N GLU A 264 -5.70 -4.59 7.95
CA GLU A 264 -5.23 -5.95 7.68
C GLU A 264 -5.73 -6.95 8.76
N CYS A 265 -5.78 -6.54 10.02
CA CYS A 265 -6.32 -7.38 11.11
C CYS A 265 -7.83 -7.60 10.97
N ILE A 266 -8.62 -6.55 10.68
CA ILE A 266 -10.08 -6.69 10.54
C ILE A 266 -10.48 -7.54 9.34
N ALA A 267 -9.64 -7.63 8.32
CA ALA A 267 -9.88 -8.43 7.12
C ALA A 267 -9.91 -9.95 7.38
N GLU A 268 -9.34 -10.41 8.49
CA GLU A 268 -9.43 -11.83 8.91
C GLU A 268 -10.86 -12.27 9.29
N PHE A 269 -11.78 -11.33 9.46
CA PHE A 269 -13.14 -11.58 9.93
C PHE A 269 -14.14 -11.42 8.78
N ASP A 270 -14.69 -12.54 8.31
CA ASP A 270 -15.66 -12.56 7.20
C ASP A 270 -16.93 -11.75 7.53
N PRO A 271 -17.20 -10.64 6.81
CA PRO A 271 -18.36 -9.80 7.05
C PRO A 271 -19.69 -10.50 6.78
N ALA A 272 -19.71 -11.58 5.99
CA ALA A 272 -20.92 -12.36 5.76
C ALA A 272 -21.33 -13.18 7.00
N ARG A 273 -20.37 -13.56 7.84
CA ARG A 273 -20.59 -14.40 9.03
C ARG A 273 -20.89 -13.56 10.27
N THR A 274 -20.11 -12.50 10.51
CA THR A 274 -20.18 -11.74 11.77
C THR A 274 -19.77 -10.29 11.54
N ALA A 275 -20.27 -9.39 12.37
CA ALA A 275 -19.71 -8.04 12.50
C ALA A 275 -18.45 -8.09 13.36
N ALA A 276 -17.43 -7.33 13.02
CA ALA A 276 -16.19 -7.28 13.78
C ALA A 276 -15.64 -5.86 13.89
N CYS A 277 -14.89 -5.62 14.98
CA CYS A 277 -14.20 -4.38 15.28
C CYS A 277 -12.78 -4.65 15.74
N VAL A 278 -11.82 -3.91 15.21
CA VAL A 278 -10.44 -3.82 15.68
C VAL A 278 -10.18 -2.41 16.17
N ILE A 279 -9.66 -2.28 17.39
CA ILE A 279 -9.11 -1.05 17.93
C ILE A 279 -7.60 -1.25 18.00
N ALA A 280 -6.85 -0.38 17.32
CA ALA A 280 -5.38 -0.49 17.26
C ALA A 280 -4.71 0.81 17.71
N LYS A 281 -3.51 0.67 18.28
CA LYS A 281 -2.63 1.77 18.62
C LYS A 281 -1.17 1.34 18.44
N HIS A 282 -0.37 2.21 17.80
CA HIS A 282 1.04 1.91 17.50
C HIS A 282 1.21 0.59 16.73
N ALA A 283 0.34 0.41 15.71
CA ALA A 283 0.29 -0.76 14.83
C ALA A 283 0.07 -2.11 15.56
N ASN A 284 -0.46 -2.10 16.78
CA ASN A 284 -0.90 -3.30 17.48
C ASN A 284 -2.38 -3.19 17.86
N PRO A 285 -3.17 -4.25 17.73
CA PRO A 285 -4.48 -4.32 18.35
C PRO A 285 -4.39 -4.15 19.87
N CYS A 286 -5.27 -3.32 20.44
CA CYS A 286 -5.51 -3.25 21.88
C CYS A 286 -6.88 -3.82 22.27
N GLY A 287 -7.74 -4.06 21.28
CA GLY A 287 -9.00 -4.74 21.44
C GLY A 287 -9.55 -5.21 20.10
N VAL A 288 -10.02 -6.45 20.04
CA VAL A 288 -10.65 -7.05 18.85
C VAL A 288 -11.86 -7.85 19.32
N ALA A 289 -12.97 -7.74 18.59
CA ALA A 289 -14.15 -8.55 18.89
C ALA A 289 -15.05 -8.77 17.68
N GLU A 290 -15.76 -9.89 17.72
CA GLU A 290 -16.91 -10.19 16.87
C GLU A 290 -18.22 -9.99 17.64
N GLY A 291 -19.30 -9.68 16.90
CA GLY A 291 -20.62 -9.50 17.47
C GLY A 291 -21.73 -9.69 16.43
N PRO A 292 -23.01 -9.71 16.85
CA PRO A 292 -24.13 -9.76 15.93
C PRO A 292 -24.22 -8.48 15.07
N ASP A 293 -23.77 -7.36 15.61
CA ASP A 293 -23.73 -6.05 14.98
C ASP A 293 -22.45 -5.28 15.34
N LEU A 294 -22.18 -4.17 14.64
CA LEU A 294 -20.95 -3.39 14.81
C LEU A 294 -20.86 -2.73 16.18
N ILE A 295 -21.96 -2.28 16.76
CA ILE A 295 -21.94 -1.62 18.07
C ILE A 295 -21.56 -2.61 19.17
N THR A 296 -22.06 -3.83 19.14
CA THR A 296 -21.70 -4.90 20.07
C THR A 296 -20.22 -5.29 19.91
N ALA A 297 -19.75 -5.45 18.66
CA ALA A 297 -18.35 -5.73 18.39
C ALA A 297 -17.43 -4.61 18.91
N TYR A 298 -17.79 -3.35 18.67
CA TYR A 298 -17.05 -2.19 19.19
C TYR A 298 -16.99 -2.16 20.71
N GLN A 299 -18.11 -2.34 21.39
CA GLN A 299 -18.17 -2.30 22.86
C GLN A 299 -17.33 -3.43 23.50
N LYS A 300 -17.39 -4.63 22.95
CA LYS A 300 -16.55 -5.74 23.41
C LYS A 300 -15.06 -5.47 23.16
N ALA A 301 -14.68 -4.96 21.97
CA ALA A 301 -13.30 -4.62 21.66
C ALA A 301 -12.77 -3.53 22.60
N LEU A 302 -13.57 -2.50 22.88
CA LEU A 302 -13.23 -1.41 23.79
C LEU A 302 -13.02 -1.90 25.22
N ALA A 303 -13.80 -2.86 25.66
CA ALA A 303 -13.74 -3.44 27.01
C ALA A 303 -12.41 -4.19 27.29
N CYS A 304 -11.65 -4.58 26.27
CA CYS A 304 -10.36 -5.26 26.43
C CYS A 304 -9.28 -4.32 27.03
N ASP A 305 -9.19 -3.06 26.54
CA ASP A 305 -8.21 -2.08 27.00
C ASP A 305 -8.69 -0.66 26.60
N SER A 306 -9.63 -0.11 27.38
CA SER A 306 -10.21 1.21 27.17
C SER A 306 -9.17 2.34 27.26
N THR A 307 -8.17 2.16 28.11
CA THR A 307 -7.06 3.11 28.31
C THR A 307 -6.21 3.25 27.06
N SER A 308 -5.79 2.14 26.44
CA SER A 308 -5.00 2.17 25.22
C SER A 308 -5.83 2.60 23.99
N ALA A 309 -7.13 2.37 23.99
CA ALA A 309 -8.04 2.73 22.90
C ALA A 309 -8.11 4.26 22.66
N PHE A 310 -7.84 5.07 23.69
CA PHE A 310 -7.82 6.53 23.58
C PHE A 310 -6.75 7.00 22.58
N GLY A 311 -7.18 7.72 21.53
CA GLY A 311 -6.31 8.18 20.44
C GLY A 311 -5.89 7.06 19.47
N GLY A 312 -6.60 5.94 19.48
CA GLY A 312 -6.36 4.82 18.59
C GLY A 312 -7.06 4.93 17.23
N ILE A 313 -6.90 3.88 16.45
CA ILE A 313 -7.52 3.65 15.15
C ILE A 313 -8.62 2.60 15.32
N ILE A 314 -9.75 2.80 14.67
CA ILE A 314 -10.87 1.84 14.69
C ILE A 314 -11.13 1.34 13.28
N ALA A 315 -11.06 0.02 13.09
CA ALA A 315 -11.39 -0.65 11.84
C ALA A 315 -12.64 -1.52 11.99
N MET A 316 -13.51 -1.47 10.98
CA MET A 316 -14.76 -2.23 10.92
C MET A 316 -14.79 -3.10 9.66
N ASN A 317 -15.36 -4.31 9.75
CA ASN A 317 -15.47 -5.20 8.59
C ASN A 317 -16.78 -5.02 7.79
N ARG A 318 -17.71 -4.21 8.26
CA ARG A 318 -18.99 -3.90 7.60
C ARG A 318 -19.18 -2.41 7.42
N LYS A 319 -20.21 -2.03 6.66
CA LYS A 319 -20.66 -0.65 6.48
C LYS A 319 -20.95 -0.01 7.85
N LEU A 320 -20.27 1.08 8.18
CA LEU A 320 -20.43 1.79 9.45
C LEU A 320 -21.82 2.42 9.54
N ASP A 321 -22.54 2.12 10.62
CA ASP A 321 -23.85 2.67 10.93
C ASP A 321 -23.80 3.83 11.93
N ALA A 322 -24.91 4.57 12.03
CA ALA A 322 -24.99 5.76 12.88
C ALA A 322 -24.93 5.44 14.39
N ALA A 323 -25.40 4.27 14.82
CA ALA A 323 -25.38 3.88 16.25
C ALA A 323 -23.93 3.63 16.68
N THR A 324 -23.20 2.88 15.88
CA THR A 324 -21.77 2.60 16.09
C THR A 324 -20.93 3.89 16.01
N ALA A 325 -21.22 4.76 15.02
CA ALA A 325 -20.54 6.04 14.89
C ALA A 325 -20.71 6.93 16.14
N ARG A 326 -21.93 6.99 16.71
CA ARG A 326 -22.19 7.70 17.96
C ARG A 326 -21.39 7.12 19.14
N ALA A 327 -21.34 5.80 19.27
CA ALA A 327 -20.57 5.15 20.32
C ALA A 327 -19.07 5.45 20.21
N ILE A 328 -18.50 5.38 19.01
CA ILE A 328 -17.08 5.71 18.76
C ILE A 328 -16.76 7.16 19.10
N THR A 329 -17.66 8.10 18.77
CA THR A 329 -17.43 9.54 19.07
C THR A 329 -17.45 9.86 20.57
N GLY A 330 -17.78 8.89 21.43
CA GLY A 330 -17.70 9.02 22.90
C GLY A 330 -16.28 9.03 23.43
N ILE A 331 -15.29 8.51 22.69
CA ILE A 331 -13.86 8.59 23.04
C ILE A 331 -13.08 9.36 21.97
N PHE A 332 -11.89 9.85 22.33
CA PHE A 332 -11.00 10.42 21.33
C PHE A 332 -10.43 9.32 20.44
N THR A 333 -10.69 9.44 19.13
CA THR A 333 -10.26 8.51 18.07
C THR A 333 -9.57 9.30 16.96
N GLU A 334 -8.44 8.83 16.46
CA GLU A 334 -7.68 9.47 15.39
C GLU A 334 -8.25 9.18 14.00
N VAL A 335 -8.53 7.90 13.71
CA VAL A 335 -9.02 7.43 12.39
C VAL A 335 -10.05 6.34 12.58
N ILE A 336 -11.08 6.36 11.74
CA ILE A 336 -11.99 5.24 11.50
C ILE A 336 -11.80 4.78 10.05
N ILE A 337 -11.67 3.47 9.84
CA ILE A 337 -11.65 2.86 8.51
C ILE A 337 -12.70 1.75 8.43
N ALA A 338 -13.46 1.76 7.34
CA ALA A 338 -14.48 0.77 7.05
C ALA A 338 -14.61 0.55 5.53
N PRO A 339 -15.24 -0.53 5.06
CA PRO A 339 -15.56 -0.69 3.64
C PRO A 339 -16.45 0.44 3.12
N ASP A 340 -17.46 0.84 3.90
CA ASP A 340 -18.41 1.91 3.56
C ASP A 340 -19.00 2.52 4.85
N ALA A 341 -19.80 3.58 4.73
CA ALA A 341 -20.56 4.18 5.83
C ALA A 341 -21.92 4.67 5.37
N THR A 342 -22.91 4.70 6.27
CA THR A 342 -24.20 5.33 5.97
C THR A 342 -24.07 6.86 6.02
N GLU A 343 -24.95 7.58 5.31
CA GLU A 343 -24.96 9.05 5.32
C GLU A 343 -25.14 9.60 6.76
N GLU A 344 -25.98 8.93 7.56
CA GLU A 344 -26.19 9.29 8.95
C GLU A 344 -24.94 9.08 9.81
N ALA A 345 -24.15 8.01 9.54
CA ALA A 345 -22.88 7.78 10.22
C ALA A 345 -21.86 8.88 9.87
N ILE A 346 -21.78 9.24 8.58
CA ILE A 346 -20.93 10.34 8.10
C ILE A 346 -21.33 11.65 8.79
N ALA A 347 -22.62 11.95 8.89
CA ALA A 347 -23.14 13.15 9.56
C ALA A 347 -22.78 13.19 11.06
N VAL A 348 -22.86 12.04 11.76
CA VAL A 348 -22.44 11.93 13.17
C VAL A 348 -20.94 12.22 13.32
N ILE A 349 -20.10 11.64 12.47
CA ILE A 349 -18.65 11.82 12.51
C ILE A 349 -18.27 13.26 12.16
N ALA A 350 -19.01 13.91 11.25
CA ALA A 350 -18.77 15.30 10.82
C ALA A 350 -18.76 16.32 11.98
N ALA A 351 -19.43 16.02 13.10
CA ALA A 351 -19.37 16.83 14.31
C ALA A 351 -17.97 16.83 14.97
N ARG A 352 -17.11 15.88 14.66
CA ARG A 352 -15.74 15.71 15.19
C ARG A 352 -14.72 16.08 14.12
N LYS A 353 -14.45 17.37 13.90
CA LYS A 353 -13.63 17.91 12.79
C LYS A 353 -12.23 17.31 12.65
N THR A 354 -11.65 16.80 13.72
CA THR A 354 -10.30 16.22 13.75
C THR A 354 -10.28 14.72 13.46
N LEU A 355 -11.41 14.03 13.63
CA LEU A 355 -11.56 12.61 13.38
C LEU A 355 -11.54 12.34 11.87
N ARG A 356 -10.71 11.44 11.44
CA ARG A 356 -10.60 11.05 10.02
C ARG A 356 -11.48 9.84 9.74
N LEU A 357 -12.23 9.90 8.63
CA LEU A 357 -13.04 8.78 8.14
C LEU A 357 -12.52 8.34 6.78
N LEU A 358 -12.12 7.07 6.69
CA LEU A 358 -11.65 6.42 5.48
C LEU A 358 -12.64 5.34 5.05
N LEU A 359 -13.01 5.36 3.76
CA LEU A 359 -13.85 4.35 3.12
C LEU A 359 -13.02 3.62 2.07
N ALA A 360 -12.75 2.34 2.33
CA ALA A 360 -11.82 1.53 1.52
C ALA A 360 -12.51 0.81 0.33
N GLY A 361 -13.85 0.81 0.28
CA GLY A 361 -14.66 0.17 -0.76
C GLY A 361 -14.86 -1.34 -0.55
N ALA A 362 -13.85 -2.05 -0.05
CA ALA A 362 -13.88 -3.48 0.25
C ALA A 362 -12.85 -3.83 1.32
N LEU A 363 -12.91 -5.02 1.88
CA LEU A 363 -11.84 -5.59 2.72
C LEU A 363 -10.75 -6.20 1.82
N PRO A 364 -9.47 -6.14 2.22
CA PRO A 364 -8.42 -6.92 1.56
C PRO A 364 -8.63 -8.42 1.83
N ASP A 365 -8.32 -9.27 0.84
CA ASP A 365 -8.33 -10.72 1.06
C ASP A 365 -7.08 -11.13 1.88
N PRO A 366 -7.23 -11.72 3.08
CA PRO A 366 -6.08 -12.15 3.89
C PRO A 366 -5.28 -13.30 3.26
N ARG A 367 -5.85 -14.01 2.26
CA ARG A 367 -5.19 -15.10 1.50
C ARG A 367 -4.41 -14.61 0.30
N GLU A 368 -4.59 -13.34 -0.09
CA GLU A 368 -3.95 -12.79 -1.27
C GLU A 368 -2.43 -12.81 -1.15
N ALA A 369 -1.78 -13.44 -2.13
CA ALA A 369 -0.32 -13.46 -2.23
C ALA A 369 0.23 -12.05 -2.49
N GLY A 370 1.45 -11.80 -2.05
CA GLY A 370 2.12 -10.52 -2.24
C GLY A 370 3.51 -10.52 -1.65
N LEU A 371 4.21 -9.42 -1.79
CA LEU A 371 5.54 -9.22 -1.21
C LEU A 371 5.50 -8.11 -0.15
N THR A 372 6.32 -8.30 0.88
CA THR A 372 6.66 -7.25 1.85
C THR A 372 8.15 -7.00 1.82
N ALA A 373 8.56 -5.75 2.01
CA ALA A 373 9.96 -5.33 1.98
C ALA A 373 10.29 -4.48 3.20
N LYS A 374 11.48 -4.70 3.76
CA LYS A 374 12.03 -3.94 4.89
C LYS A 374 13.47 -3.54 4.58
N THR A 375 13.78 -2.27 4.71
CA THR A 375 15.16 -1.79 4.58
C THR A 375 15.98 -2.20 5.81
N VAL A 376 17.21 -2.63 5.55
CA VAL A 376 18.23 -2.88 6.58
C VAL A 376 19.48 -2.13 6.19
N ALA A 377 20.45 -2.00 7.11
CA ALA A 377 21.71 -1.33 6.78
C ALA A 377 22.40 -2.00 5.58
N GLY A 378 22.51 -1.25 4.47
CA GLY A 378 23.13 -1.72 3.23
C GLY A 378 22.32 -2.71 2.41
N GLY A 379 21.03 -2.96 2.74
CA GLY A 379 20.26 -3.97 2.03
C GLY A 379 18.74 -3.84 2.12
N LEU A 380 18.08 -4.79 1.47
CA LEU A 380 16.63 -4.93 1.44
C LEU A 380 16.26 -6.39 1.76
N LEU A 381 15.46 -6.59 2.79
CA LEU A 381 14.82 -7.87 3.05
C LEU A 381 13.47 -7.91 2.34
N VAL A 382 13.25 -8.94 1.53
CA VAL A 382 11.99 -9.18 0.84
C VAL A 382 11.50 -10.57 1.19
N GLN A 383 10.22 -10.67 1.50
CA GLN A 383 9.56 -11.95 1.77
C GLN A 383 8.16 -11.95 1.19
N SER A 384 7.56 -13.14 1.06
CA SER A 384 6.13 -13.26 0.79
C SER A 384 5.33 -12.71 1.97
N ARG A 385 4.13 -12.21 1.69
CA ARG A 385 3.14 -11.85 2.71
C ARG A 385 2.77 -13.10 3.51
N ASP A 386 2.56 -12.94 4.83
CA ASP A 386 1.94 -13.99 5.65
C ASP A 386 0.44 -14.05 5.31
N ASN A 387 0.09 -14.93 4.39
CA ASN A 387 -1.28 -15.12 3.90
C ASN A 387 -1.94 -16.42 4.37
N ALA A 388 -1.31 -17.13 5.32
CA ALA A 388 -1.91 -18.31 5.95
C ALA A 388 -3.03 -17.86 6.92
N VAL A 389 -4.22 -18.45 6.79
CA VAL A 389 -5.38 -18.17 7.64
C VAL A 389 -5.79 -19.40 8.42
N VAL A 390 -6.20 -19.22 9.67
CA VAL A 390 -6.50 -20.32 10.60
C VAL A 390 -7.68 -21.21 10.13
N ASP A 391 -8.57 -20.69 9.32
CA ASP A 391 -9.71 -21.44 8.77
C ASP A 391 -9.28 -22.53 7.79
N ASP A 392 -8.14 -22.37 7.14
CA ASP A 392 -7.56 -23.31 6.18
C ASP A 392 -6.59 -24.30 6.85
N MET A 393 -6.32 -24.15 8.15
CA MET A 393 -5.38 -24.98 8.89
C MET A 393 -6.03 -26.26 9.43
N THR A 394 -5.29 -27.36 9.37
CA THR A 394 -5.65 -28.60 10.06
C THR A 394 -5.21 -28.50 11.52
N LEU A 395 -6.17 -28.28 12.41
CA LEU A 395 -5.91 -28.18 13.84
C LEU A 395 -5.79 -29.57 14.49
N LYS A 396 -4.69 -29.80 15.23
CA LYS A 396 -4.41 -31.05 15.89
C LYS A 396 -4.57 -30.90 17.40
N VAL A 397 -5.55 -31.60 18.00
CA VAL A 397 -5.64 -31.75 19.47
C VAL A 397 -4.55 -32.71 19.94
N VAL A 398 -3.74 -32.28 20.91
CA VAL A 398 -2.57 -33.03 21.41
C VAL A 398 -2.65 -33.40 22.89
N THR A 399 -3.63 -32.88 23.64
CA THR A 399 -3.90 -33.16 25.03
C THR A 399 -5.00 -34.20 25.21
N LYS A 400 -5.07 -34.81 26.40
CA LYS A 400 -6.12 -35.78 26.77
C LYS A 400 -7.51 -35.14 26.71
N ARG A 401 -7.61 -33.91 27.18
CA ARG A 401 -8.85 -33.12 27.07
C ARG A 401 -8.90 -32.44 25.69
N ALA A 402 -9.95 -32.65 24.93
CA ALA A 402 -10.25 -31.88 23.75
C ALA A 402 -10.91 -30.54 24.13
N PRO A 403 -10.72 -29.46 23.33
CA PRO A 403 -11.46 -28.22 23.52
C PRO A 403 -12.95 -28.44 23.24
N THR A 404 -13.80 -27.74 23.97
CA THR A 404 -15.22 -27.61 23.62
C THR A 404 -15.40 -26.82 22.32
N GLU A 405 -16.58 -26.88 21.72
CA GLU A 405 -16.88 -26.08 20.51
C GLU A 405 -16.73 -24.58 20.75
N ALA A 406 -17.12 -24.11 21.95
CA ALA A 406 -16.95 -22.71 22.34
C ALA A 406 -15.46 -22.34 22.46
N GLU A 407 -14.66 -23.16 23.16
CA GLU A 407 -13.21 -22.96 23.25
C GLU A 407 -12.55 -23.00 21.86
N LEU A 408 -12.93 -23.94 20.99
CA LEU A 408 -12.35 -24.06 19.65
C LEU A 408 -12.66 -22.82 18.79
N ARG A 409 -13.86 -22.25 18.88
CA ARG A 409 -14.23 -21.00 18.22
C ARG A 409 -13.36 -19.85 18.73
N ASP A 410 -13.22 -19.71 20.05
CA ASP A 410 -12.42 -18.66 20.66
C ASP A 410 -10.92 -18.84 20.41
N LEU A 411 -10.40 -20.08 20.33
CA LEU A 411 -9.02 -20.40 19.94
C LEU A 411 -8.73 -19.93 18.50
N ARG A 412 -9.64 -20.21 17.55
CA ARG A 412 -9.50 -19.74 16.17
C ARG A 412 -9.54 -18.22 16.10
N PHE A 413 -10.46 -17.58 16.83
CA PHE A 413 -10.54 -16.14 16.96
C PHE A 413 -9.23 -15.54 17.50
N ALA A 414 -8.73 -16.05 18.61
CA ALA A 414 -7.50 -15.58 19.24
C ALA A 414 -6.27 -15.73 18.33
N PHE A 415 -6.20 -16.84 17.57
CA PHE A 415 -5.08 -17.08 16.66
C PHE A 415 -5.08 -16.14 15.44
N ARG A 416 -6.28 -15.77 14.91
CA ARG A 416 -6.42 -14.71 13.90
C ARG A 416 -5.81 -13.39 14.41
N VAL A 417 -6.15 -13.01 15.64
CA VAL A 417 -5.63 -11.78 16.25
C VAL A 417 -4.11 -11.87 16.45
N ALA A 418 -3.60 -13.01 16.94
CA ALA A 418 -2.18 -13.20 17.22
C ALA A 418 -1.27 -12.96 16.00
N LYS A 419 -1.73 -13.30 14.79
CA LYS A 419 -1.05 -13.03 13.51
C LYS A 419 -0.75 -11.54 13.31
N HIS A 420 -1.58 -10.65 13.85
CA HIS A 420 -1.49 -9.20 13.65
C HIS A 420 -0.86 -8.44 14.83
N VAL A 421 -0.34 -9.15 15.82
CA VAL A 421 0.31 -8.57 17.01
C VAL A 421 1.81 -8.82 16.94
N LYS A 422 2.60 -7.82 17.33
CA LYS A 422 4.08 -7.96 17.35
C LYS A 422 4.55 -9.02 18.33
N SER A 423 5.48 -9.86 17.88
CA SER A 423 6.10 -10.96 18.65
C SER A 423 6.97 -10.44 19.81
N ASN A 424 7.10 -11.15 20.92
CA ASN A 424 6.33 -12.34 21.27
C ASN A 424 4.91 -11.93 21.68
N THR A 425 3.91 -12.70 21.25
CA THR A 425 2.49 -12.37 21.44
C THR A 425 1.77 -13.44 22.24
N ILE A 426 0.96 -13.00 23.22
CA ILE A 426 -0.05 -13.81 23.91
C ILE A 426 -1.39 -13.07 23.87
N ILE A 427 -2.42 -13.76 23.39
CA ILE A 427 -3.80 -13.27 23.32
C ILE A 427 -4.68 -14.12 24.22
N TYR A 428 -5.33 -13.49 25.20
CA TYR A 428 -6.45 -14.11 25.90
C TYR A 428 -7.74 -13.71 25.19
N ALA A 429 -8.61 -14.68 24.92
CA ALA A 429 -9.89 -14.45 24.29
C ALA A 429 -11.02 -15.23 24.96
N LYS A 430 -12.21 -14.67 24.94
CA LYS A 430 -13.45 -15.25 25.45
C LYS A 430 -14.63 -14.68 24.72
N ASP A 431 -15.60 -15.52 24.37
CA ASP A 431 -16.84 -15.13 23.68
C ASP A 431 -16.60 -14.30 22.40
N SER A 432 -15.62 -14.75 21.59
CA SER A 432 -15.17 -14.09 20.36
C SER A 432 -14.74 -12.63 20.57
N ALA A 433 -14.09 -12.35 21.70
CA ALA A 433 -13.49 -11.05 22.01
C ALA A 433 -12.13 -11.24 22.71
N THR A 434 -11.17 -10.38 22.43
CA THR A 434 -9.95 -10.31 23.23
C THR A 434 -10.27 -9.80 24.63
N VAL A 435 -9.65 -10.40 25.63
CA VAL A 435 -9.79 -9.99 27.02
C VAL A 435 -8.44 -9.62 27.66
N GLY A 436 -7.35 -9.80 26.91
CA GLY A 436 -6.01 -9.35 27.28
C GLY A 436 -5.04 -9.61 26.14
N ILE A 437 -4.21 -8.62 25.83
CA ILE A 437 -3.22 -8.65 24.74
C ILE A 437 -1.84 -8.31 25.31
N GLY A 438 -0.89 -9.24 25.14
CA GLY A 438 0.54 -9.01 25.39
C GLY A 438 1.29 -8.99 24.08
N ALA A 439 1.95 -7.87 23.77
CA ALA A 439 2.56 -7.61 22.47
C ALA A 439 4.03 -7.19 22.61
N GLY A 440 4.87 -7.63 21.67
CA GLY A 440 6.21 -7.08 21.45
C GLY A 440 7.20 -7.32 22.59
N GLN A 441 7.04 -8.41 23.35
CA GLN A 441 7.92 -8.71 24.49
C GLN A 441 9.05 -9.67 24.11
N MET A 442 10.20 -9.54 24.79
CA MET A 442 11.34 -10.43 24.57
C MET A 442 11.08 -11.85 25.08
N SER A 443 10.19 -12.02 26.04
CA SER A 443 9.78 -13.33 26.52
C SER A 443 8.27 -13.55 26.42
N ARG A 444 7.87 -14.81 26.22
CA ARG A 444 6.45 -15.21 26.16
C ARG A 444 5.78 -15.14 27.52
N VAL A 445 6.55 -15.39 28.59
CA VAL A 445 6.10 -15.24 29.97
C VAL A 445 5.70 -13.79 30.26
N ASP A 446 6.52 -12.82 29.83
CA ASP A 446 6.21 -11.40 30.05
C ASP A 446 4.98 -10.97 29.26
N SER A 447 4.83 -11.44 28.00
CA SER A 447 3.61 -11.22 27.22
C SER A 447 2.36 -11.76 27.93
N ALA A 448 2.45 -12.99 28.50
CA ALA A 448 1.35 -13.60 29.25
C ALA A 448 0.98 -12.77 30.49
N ARG A 449 1.99 -12.33 31.26
CA ARG A 449 1.80 -11.51 32.47
C ARG A 449 1.21 -10.14 32.17
N ILE A 450 1.71 -9.47 31.12
CA ILE A 450 1.21 -8.15 30.71
C ILE A 450 -0.25 -8.27 30.27
N ALA A 451 -0.59 -9.26 29.44
CA ALA A 451 -1.95 -9.48 29.01
C ALA A 451 -2.90 -9.79 30.17
N ALA A 452 -2.48 -10.64 31.12
CA ALA A 452 -3.26 -10.94 32.31
C ALA A 452 -3.44 -9.72 33.22
N ARG A 453 -2.40 -8.87 33.38
CA ARG A 453 -2.48 -7.63 34.14
C ARG A 453 -3.47 -6.66 33.52
N LYS A 454 -3.43 -6.46 32.21
CA LYS A 454 -4.38 -5.60 31.49
C LYS A 454 -5.82 -6.10 31.64
N ALA A 455 -6.03 -7.41 31.58
CA ALA A 455 -7.33 -8.01 31.80
C ALA A 455 -7.88 -7.78 33.24
N LEU A 456 -6.99 -7.78 34.23
CA LEU A 456 -7.35 -7.46 35.61
C LEU A 456 -7.72 -5.97 35.78
N ASP A 457 -6.94 -5.08 35.16
CA ASP A 457 -7.18 -3.64 35.18
C ASP A 457 -8.53 -3.31 34.49
N ALA A 458 -8.81 -3.92 33.33
CA ALA A 458 -10.08 -3.79 32.62
C ALA A 458 -11.27 -4.34 33.44
N ALA A 459 -11.12 -5.48 34.11
CA ALA A 459 -12.15 -6.02 34.99
C ALA A 459 -12.47 -5.04 36.13
N SER A 460 -11.46 -4.40 36.69
CA SER A 460 -11.62 -3.38 37.74
C SER A 460 -12.39 -2.14 37.24
N GLU A 461 -12.09 -1.65 36.02
CA GLU A 461 -12.81 -0.54 35.39
C GLU A 461 -14.27 -0.89 35.14
N LEU A 462 -14.54 -2.12 34.70
CA LEU A 462 -15.87 -2.66 34.46
C LEU A 462 -16.60 -3.10 35.76
N LYS A 463 -15.94 -2.98 36.92
CA LYS A 463 -16.47 -3.36 38.25
C LYS A 463 -16.86 -4.85 38.31
N LEU A 464 -16.11 -5.71 37.65
CA LEU A 464 -16.29 -7.17 37.69
C LEU A 464 -15.56 -7.75 38.90
N ALA A 465 -16.16 -8.83 39.48
CA ALA A 465 -15.59 -9.51 40.63
C ALA A 465 -14.37 -10.38 40.29
N GLU A 466 -14.23 -10.77 39.02
CA GLU A 466 -13.20 -11.69 38.54
C GLU A 466 -12.45 -11.09 37.34
N PRO A 467 -11.16 -11.48 37.14
CA PRO A 467 -10.40 -11.09 35.95
C PRO A 467 -11.09 -11.56 34.66
N LEU A 468 -11.00 -10.76 33.59
CA LEU A 468 -11.56 -11.14 32.28
C LEU A 468 -10.93 -12.40 31.71
N THR A 469 -9.70 -12.75 32.11
CA THR A 469 -9.00 -13.97 31.71
C THR A 469 -9.60 -15.25 32.28
N LYS A 470 -10.41 -15.18 33.34
CA LYS A 470 -11.01 -16.37 33.92
C LYS A 470 -11.96 -17.06 32.96
N GLY A 471 -11.66 -18.32 32.62
CA GLY A 471 -12.40 -19.12 31.65
C GLY A 471 -12.14 -18.71 30.19
N SER A 472 -11.08 -17.97 29.93
CA SER A 472 -10.65 -17.61 28.57
C SER A 472 -9.84 -18.73 27.91
N VAL A 473 -9.60 -18.59 26.61
CA VAL A 473 -8.61 -19.36 25.87
C VAL A 473 -7.38 -18.49 25.57
N VAL A 474 -6.27 -19.13 25.17
CA VAL A 474 -5.01 -18.44 24.85
C VAL A 474 -4.54 -18.83 23.46
N ALA A 475 -4.08 -17.81 22.68
CA ALA A 475 -3.28 -18.02 21.49
C ALA A 475 -1.86 -17.48 21.68
N SER A 476 -0.88 -18.24 21.15
CA SER A 476 0.50 -17.83 21.04
C SER A 476 0.91 -17.82 19.55
N ASP A 477 1.60 -16.76 19.11
CA ASP A 477 2.09 -16.58 17.73
C ASP A 477 3.15 -17.62 17.31
N ALA A 478 3.85 -18.22 18.28
CA ALA A 478 4.82 -19.30 18.09
C ALA A 478 4.74 -20.30 19.25
N PHE A 479 5.54 -21.37 19.19
CA PHE A 479 5.55 -22.40 20.22
C PHE A 479 6.02 -21.87 21.59
N PHE A 480 5.58 -22.51 22.67
CA PHE A 480 6.14 -22.31 24.00
C PHE A 480 7.48 -23.07 24.11
N PRO A 481 8.62 -22.37 24.31
CA PRO A 481 9.92 -23.04 24.42
C PRO A 481 10.05 -23.84 25.73
N PHE A 482 9.28 -23.47 26.75
CA PHE A 482 9.19 -24.09 28.08
C PHE A 482 7.74 -24.00 28.57
N ALA A 483 7.41 -24.81 29.59
CA ALA A 483 6.06 -24.83 30.18
C ALA A 483 5.71 -23.53 30.95
N ASP A 484 6.70 -22.75 31.38
CA ASP A 484 6.53 -21.57 32.24
C ASP A 484 5.58 -20.50 31.66
N GLY A 485 5.70 -20.20 30.35
CA GLY A 485 4.82 -19.24 29.66
C GLY A 485 3.37 -19.74 29.62
N MET A 486 3.17 -21.06 29.39
CA MET A 486 1.85 -21.67 29.41
C MET A 486 1.29 -21.73 30.84
N LEU A 487 2.11 -22.08 31.81
CA LEU A 487 1.70 -22.10 33.23
C LEU A 487 1.23 -20.72 33.69
N ALA A 488 1.93 -19.64 33.31
CA ALA A 488 1.48 -18.28 33.58
C ALA A 488 0.09 -17.99 32.97
N CYS A 489 -0.21 -18.52 31.78
CA CYS A 489 -1.54 -18.42 31.19
C CYS A 489 -2.62 -19.19 31.97
N ILE A 490 -2.28 -20.36 32.47
CA ILE A 490 -3.18 -21.20 33.29
C ILE A 490 -3.46 -20.52 34.63
N GLU A 491 -2.45 -19.98 35.29
CA GLU A 491 -2.58 -19.21 36.54
C GLU A 491 -3.51 -18.00 36.37
N ALA A 492 -3.49 -17.38 35.19
CA ALA A 492 -4.40 -16.29 34.86
C ALA A 492 -5.85 -16.73 34.56
N GLY A 493 -6.12 -18.07 34.53
CA GLY A 493 -7.45 -18.62 34.36
C GLY A 493 -7.81 -19.14 32.98
N ALA A 494 -6.82 -19.33 32.09
CA ALA A 494 -7.04 -19.92 30.78
C ALA A 494 -7.42 -21.39 30.86
N THR A 495 -8.31 -21.87 29.98
CA THR A 495 -8.83 -23.25 29.94
C THR A 495 -8.36 -24.00 28.70
N ALA A 496 -7.95 -23.33 27.64
CA ALA A 496 -7.45 -23.95 26.42
C ALA A 496 -6.38 -23.07 25.76
N VAL A 497 -5.49 -23.70 24.96
CA VAL A 497 -4.36 -23.05 24.30
C VAL A 497 -4.30 -23.48 22.83
N ILE A 498 -4.01 -22.52 21.93
CA ILE A 498 -3.62 -22.76 20.53
C ILE A 498 -2.23 -22.19 20.28
N GLN A 499 -1.37 -22.98 19.66
CA GLN A 499 -0.01 -22.62 19.28
C GLN A 499 0.44 -23.43 18.05
N PRO A 500 1.53 -23.04 17.36
CA PRO A 500 2.01 -23.80 16.21
C PRO A 500 2.60 -25.17 16.55
N GLY A 501 3.21 -25.36 17.71
CA GLY A 501 4.04 -26.53 18.00
C GLY A 501 5.38 -26.49 17.28
N GLY A 502 6.16 -27.58 17.35
CA GLY A 502 7.46 -27.70 16.68
C GLY A 502 8.66 -27.38 17.60
N SER A 503 8.44 -27.26 18.90
CA SER A 503 9.52 -27.19 19.89
C SER A 503 10.06 -28.59 20.19
N VAL A 504 11.36 -28.70 20.45
CA VAL A 504 11.96 -29.93 20.98
C VAL A 504 11.41 -30.32 22.37
N ARG A 505 10.69 -29.39 23.01
CA ARG A 505 10.06 -29.56 24.33
C ARG A 505 8.53 -29.59 24.26
N ASP A 506 7.94 -29.83 23.11
CA ASP A 506 6.47 -29.90 22.99
C ASP A 506 5.88 -30.95 23.96
N ASP A 507 6.53 -32.10 24.15
CA ASP A 507 6.08 -33.15 25.07
C ASP A 507 6.02 -32.65 26.52
N GLU A 508 6.97 -31.80 26.96
CA GLU A 508 6.99 -31.20 28.30
C GLU A 508 5.81 -30.22 28.46
N VAL A 509 5.57 -29.40 27.45
CA VAL A 509 4.47 -28.42 27.45
C VAL A 509 3.11 -29.11 27.41
N ILE A 510 2.96 -30.14 26.56
CA ILE A 510 1.73 -30.94 26.46
C ILE A 510 1.44 -31.66 27.78
N LYS A 511 2.48 -32.25 28.39
CA LYS A 511 2.35 -32.93 29.70
C LYS A 511 1.87 -31.95 30.78
N ALA A 512 2.45 -30.75 30.84
CA ALA A 512 2.02 -29.74 31.80
C ALA A 512 0.56 -29.29 31.54
N ALA A 513 0.12 -29.19 30.29
CA ALA A 513 -1.27 -28.94 29.95
C ALA A 513 -2.20 -30.04 30.46
N ASP A 514 -1.83 -31.30 30.24
CA ASP A 514 -2.59 -32.47 30.70
C ASP A 514 -2.71 -32.54 32.24
N GLU A 515 -1.63 -32.22 32.96
CA GLU A 515 -1.61 -32.17 34.42
C GLU A 515 -2.56 -31.15 35.02
N HIS A 516 -2.83 -30.04 34.25
CA HIS A 516 -3.75 -28.97 34.65
C HIS A 516 -5.12 -29.07 33.99
N GLY A 517 -5.40 -30.15 33.22
CA GLY A 517 -6.69 -30.34 32.54
C GLY A 517 -6.97 -29.33 31.42
N ILE A 518 -5.94 -28.71 30.82
CA ILE A 518 -6.03 -27.74 29.76
C ILE A 518 -6.10 -28.43 28.39
N ALA A 519 -6.97 -27.97 27.50
CA ALA A 519 -6.96 -28.42 26.10
C ALA A 519 -5.87 -27.70 25.32
N MET A 520 -5.12 -28.44 24.49
CA MET A 520 -4.14 -27.83 23.60
C MET A 520 -4.34 -28.24 22.16
N VAL A 521 -4.26 -27.23 21.25
CA VAL A 521 -4.40 -27.40 19.81
C VAL A 521 -3.16 -26.85 19.11
N LEU A 522 -2.61 -27.62 18.16
CA LEU A 522 -1.48 -27.22 17.32
C LEU A 522 -1.95 -26.87 15.93
N THR A 523 -1.39 -25.77 15.36
CA THR A 523 -1.69 -25.27 14.01
C THR A 523 -0.65 -25.71 12.98
N GLY A 524 0.58 -26.03 13.38
CA GLY A 524 1.71 -26.27 12.49
C GLY A 524 2.23 -25.02 11.76
N VAL A 525 1.61 -23.86 11.95
CA VAL A 525 1.96 -22.60 11.29
C VAL A 525 2.23 -21.52 12.33
N ARG A 526 3.38 -20.86 12.22
CA ARG A 526 3.84 -19.76 13.07
C ARG A 526 3.56 -18.40 12.39
N HIS A 527 3.20 -17.39 13.19
CA HIS A 527 2.92 -16.03 12.73
C HIS A 527 3.83 -14.98 13.41
N PHE A 528 5.13 -15.04 13.17
CA PHE A 528 6.01 -14.00 13.68
C PHE A 528 5.83 -12.68 12.94
N ARG A 529 5.71 -11.60 13.71
CA ARG A 529 5.64 -10.22 13.20
C ARG A 529 6.57 -9.31 14.01
N HIS A 530 7.58 -8.71 13.37
CA HIS A 530 8.56 -7.80 13.99
C HIS A 530 8.45 -6.36 13.47
#